data_58a234cd008b9fd87197c7bc88eef175
#
_entry.id   58a234cd008b9fd87197c7bc88eef175
#
_cell.length_a   1.000
_cell.length_b   1.000
_cell.length_c   1.000
_cell.angle_alpha   90.00
_cell.angle_beta   90.00
_cell.angle_gamma   90.00
#
_symmetry.space_group_name_H-M   'P 1'
#
loop_
_entity.id
_entity.type
_entity.pdbx_description
1 polymer ?
#
loop_
_entity_poly.entity_id
_entity_poly.type
_entity_poly.pdbx_seq_one_letter_code
_entity_poly.pdbx_strand_id
1 'polypeptide(L)'
;MTKKQKILLSKIDSFKDHPFHVNNDESLKELANSIKENGLYTPLTVRLKEDGRYELISGHRRKAAMELLGITETEAYVKELADEEATIEMVDSNMYREKILPSEKAFAYKMKYDAIKHQGKKTSGHDVQKLDDKSDRNIRRYIRLTNLIPELLQLVDDTVLKDKRTALTMGLLPAVELSYLNKEEQKLVYMGITYEDLTPSHGQAKQLRKLSNEGKITFDSVEEILCKSKGNQQEQISFNKERIEKVLPTELLKRDKRYIEQYIIKAIENYKQQEIERGDVYDLDM
;
A
#
# COMPACT_ATOMS: atom_id res chain seq x y z
N MET A 1 -33.87 14.11 -5.01
CA MET A 1 -33.62 15.40 -4.32
C MET A 1 -32.92 15.15 -2.99
N THR A 2 -31.95 15.96 -2.61
CA THR A 2 -31.24 15.81 -1.32
C THR A 2 -32.02 16.48 -0.21
N LYS A 3 -32.48 15.72 0.80
CA LYS A 3 -33.23 16.25 1.93
C LYS A 3 -32.42 16.13 3.21
N LYS A 4 -32.22 17.24 3.94
CA LYS A 4 -31.56 17.22 5.26
C LYS A 4 -32.59 16.86 6.32
N GLN A 5 -32.28 15.86 7.17
CA GLN A 5 -33.16 15.43 8.28
C GLN A 5 -32.36 14.87 9.44
N LYS A 6 -32.96 14.84 10.62
CA LYS A 6 -32.41 14.18 11.80
C LYS A 6 -32.70 12.68 11.73
N ILE A 7 -31.68 11.87 12.01
CA ILE A 7 -31.74 10.41 11.95
C ILE A 7 -31.07 9.82 13.19
N LEU A 8 -31.63 8.76 13.73
CA LEU A 8 -31.01 7.97 14.78
C LEU A 8 -29.77 7.27 14.22
N LEU A 9 -28.61 7.41 14.88
CA LEU A 9 -27.37 6.73 14.48
C LEU A 9 -27.53 5.20 14.42
N SER A 10 -28.35 4.62 15.30
CA SER A 10 -28.69 3.20 15.31
C SER A 10 -29.43 2.70 14.06
N LYS A 11 -30.04 3.61 13.28
CA LYS A 11 -30.70 3.28 12.00
C LYS A 11 -29.77 3.42 10.79
N ILE A 12 -28.52 3.86 10.99
CA ILE A 12 -27.54 4.06 9.92
C ILE A 12 -26.59 2.87 9.89
N ASP A 13 -26.73 2.02 8.88
CA ASP A 13 -25.83 0.90 8.63
C ASP A 13 -24.55 1.41 7.90
N SER A 14 -23.44 0.73 8.12
CA SER A 14 -22.23 0.95 7.30
C SER A 14 -22.49 0.50 5.86
N PHE A 15 -21.79 1.12 4.89
CA PHE A 15 -21.84 0.68 3.50
C PHE A 15 -21.35 -0.77 3.39
N LYS A 16 -22.07 -1.59 2.64
CA LYS A 16 -21.71 -2.99 2.44
C LYS A 16 -20.35 -3.08 1.75
N ASP A 17 -19.48 -3.96 2.26
CA ASP A 17 -18.14 -4.20 1.73
C ASP A 17 -17.29 -2.91 1.59
N HIS A 18 -17.45 -1.96 2.51
CA HIS A 18 -16.75 -0.66 2.51
C HIS A 18 -15.23 -0.87 2.52
N PRO A 19 -14.51 -0.45 1.46
CA PRO A 19 -13.09 -0.78 1.30
C PRO A 19 -12.15 0.05 2.18
N PHE A 20 -12.62 1.18 2.73
CA PHE A 20 -11.80 2.10 3.50
C PHE A 20 -11.95 1.86 5.00
N HIS A 21 -10.85 1.59 5.69
CA HIS A 21 -10.86 1.31 7.11
C HIS A 21 -11.07 2.60 7.94
N VAL A 22 -11.81 2.46 9.03
CA VAL A 22 -11.92 3.48 10.07
C VAL A 22 -11.13 2.99 11.27
N ASN A 23 -9.93 3.52 11.44
CA ASN A 23 -9.07 3.16 12.57
C ASN A 23 -9.51 3.93 13.82
N ASN A 24 -9.50 3.24 14.96
CA ASN A 24 -9.69 3.88 16.28
C ASN A 24 -8.34 4.41 16.78
N ASP A 25 -7.84 5.44 16.12
CA ASP A 25 -6.56 6.08 16.37
C ASP A 25 -6.75 7.45 17.07
N GLU A 26 -5.64 8.10 17.41
CA GLU A 26 -5.67 9.42 18.05
C GLU A 26 -6.41 10.47 17.19
N SER A 27 -6.27 10.37 15.86
CA SER A 27 -6.97 11.30 14.96
C SER A 27 -8.49 11.13 14.95
N LEU A 28 -9.01 9.95 15.32
CA LEU A 28 -10.44 9.75 15.53
C LEU A 28 -10.91 10.39 16.83
N LYS A 29 -10.09 10.33 17.89
CA LYS A 29 -10.38 10.98 19.18
C LYS A 29 -10.35 12.50 19.05
N GLU A 30 -9.38 13.05 18.30
CA GLU A 30 -9.34 14.48 17.98
C GLU A 30 -10.60 14.93 17.23
N LEU A 31 -11.04 14.13 16.24
CA LEU A 31 -12.30 14.40 15.55
C LEU A 31 -13.51 14.34 16.49
N ALA A 32 -13.54 13.37 17.41
CA ALA A 32 -14.60 13.29 18.42
C ALA A 32 -14.60 14.52 19.32
N ASN A 33 -13.45 14.95 19.81
CA ASN A 33 -13.34 16.16 20.62
C ASN A 33 -13.81 17.41 19.84
N SER A 34 -13.41 17.55 18.59
CA SER A 34 -13.86 18.64 17.73
C SER A 34 -15.39 18.65 17.55
N ILE A 35 -15.99 17.46 17.34
CA ILE A 35 -17.45 17.32 17.21
C ILE A 35 -18.14 17.67 18.53
N LYS A 36 -17.56 17.31 19.68
CA LYS A 36 -18.09 17.62 21.00
C LYS A 36 -18.11 19.14 21.28
N GLU A 37 -17.07 19.84 20.87
CA GLU A 37 -16.90 21.28 21.12
C GLU A 37 -17.68 22.16 20.14
N ASN A 38 -17.62 21.79 18.85
CA ASN A 38 -18.09 22.65 17.76
C ASN A 38 -19.32 22.11 17.03
N GLY A 39 -19.77 20.90 17.38
CA GLY A 39 -20.82 20.21 16.63
C GLY A 39 -20.34 19.63 15.31
N LEU A 40 -21.27 19.13 14.53
CA LEU A 40 -20.99 18.51 13.23
C LEU A 40 -21.07 19.56 12.10
N TYR A 41 -19.94 20.04 11.61
CA TYR A 41 -19.91 21.02 10.50
C TYR A 41 -20.52 20.49 9.19
N THR A 42 -20.26 19.25 8.86
CA THR A 42 -20.75 18.63 7.63
C THR A 42 -21.61 17.42 8.00
N PRO A 43 -22.91 17.41 7.69
CA PRO A 43 -23.79 16.28 7.93
C PRO A 43 -23.31 15.00 7.26
N LEU A 44 -23.76 13.85 7.74
CA LEU A 44 -23.54 12.57 7.07
C LEU A 44 -24.30 12.57 5.74
N THR A 45 -23.85 11.74 4.79
CA THR A 45 -24.62 11.44 3.57
C THR A 45 -25.04 9.98 3.63
N VAL A 46 -26.35 9.74 3.53
CA VAL A 46 -26.94 8.42 3.60
C VAL A 46 -27.93 8.20 2.45
N ARG A 47 -28.20 6.96 2.10
CA ARG A 47 -29.34 6.59 1.28
C ARG A 47 -30.38 5.82 2.08
N LEU A 48 -31.65 5.95 1.72
CA LEU A 48 -32.72 5.13 2.29
C LEU A 48 -32.72 3.76 1.63
N LYS A 49 -32.80 2.70 2.45
CA LYS A 49 -32.95 1.30 2.02
C LYS A 49 -34.42 0.90 2.01
N GLU A 50 -34.73 -0.19 1.32
CA GLU A 50 -36.09 -0.74 1.23
C GLU A 50 -36.67 -1.18 2.60
N ASP A 51 -35.81 -1.56 3.53
CA ASP A 51 -36.17 -1.94 4.91
C ASP A 51 -36.46 -0.77 5.84
N GLY A 52 -36.39 0.48 5.32
CA GLY A 52 -36.59 1.71 6.10
C GLY A 52 -35.38 2.11 6.95
N ARG A 53 -34.26 1.42 6.87
CA ARG A 53 -32.98 1.80 7.44
C ARG A 53 -32.20 2.66 6.45
N TYR A 54 -31.10 3.21 6.90
CA TYR A 54 -30.23 4.05 6.08
C TYR A 54 -28.87 3.36 5.88
N GLU A 55 -28.28 3.51 4.70
CA GLU A 55 -26.91 3.09 4.43
C GLU A 55 -26.01 4.32 4.29
N LEU A 56 -24.87 4.28 4.95
CA LEU A 56 -23.93 5.40 5.01
C LEU A 56 -23.08 5.48 3.74
N ILE A 57 -23.23 6.55 2.98
CA ILE A 57 -22.44 6.83 1.77
C ILE A 57 -21.16 7.58 2.09
N SER A 58 -21.25 8.62 2.94
CA SER A 58 -20.10 9.44 3.35
C SER A 58 -20.19 9.87 4.79
N GLY A 59 -19.03 9.87 5.47
CA GLY A 59 -18.90 10.28 6.85
C GLY A 59 -18.65 9.17 7.86
N HIS A 60 -18.10 8.03 7.44
CA HIS A 60 -17.81 6.88 8.32
C HIS A 60 -17.01 7.26 9.56
N ARG A 61 -15.94 8.07 9.44
CA ARG A 61 -15.17 8.57 10.60
C ARG A 61 -16.01 9.46 11.51
N ARG A 62 -16.88 10.32 10.94
CA ARG A 62 -17.78 11.20 11.73
C ARG A 62 -18.81 10.37 12.50
N LYS A 63 -19.38 9.34 11.85
CA LYS A 63 -20.29 8.39 12.52
C LYS A 63 -19.58 7.70 13.70
N ALA A 64 -18.39 7.12 13.46
CA ALA A 64 -17.60 6.48 14.50
C ALA A 64 -17.24 7.44 15.67
N ALA A 65 -16.86 8.68 15.37
CA ALA A 65 -16.59 9.70 16.39
C ALA A 65 -17.83 10.04 17.22
N MET A 66 -19.01 10.15 16.60
CA MET A 66 -20.27 10.39 17.30
C MET A 66 -20.68 9.19 18.16
N GLU A 67 -20.44 7.97 17.72
CA GLU A 67 -20.67 6.74 18.51
C GLU A 67 -19.77 6.70 19.75
N LEU A 68 -18.50 7.09 19.63
CA LEU A 68 -17.59 7.25 20.78
C LEU A 68 -18.09 8.27 21.81
N LEU A 69 -18.78 9.32 21.37
CA LEU A 69 -19.36 10.35 22.23
C LEU A 69 -20.73 9.96 22.81
N GLY A 70 -21.30 8.80 22.43
CA GLY A 70 -22.64 8.40 22.85
C GLY A 70 -23.77 9.25 22.24
N ILE A 71 -23.51 9.93 21.12
CA ILE A 71 -24.51 10.71 20.39
C ILE A 71 -25.49 9.73 19.75
N THR A 72 -26.80 9.94 19.98
CA THR A 72 -27.85 9.03 19.50
C THR A 72 -28.48 9.48 18.19
N GLU A 73 -28.46 10.78 17.89
CA GLU A 73 -29.08 11.37 16.70
C GLU A 73 -28.12 12.31 15.98
N THR A 74 -28.22 12.37 14.67
CA THR A 74 -27.41 13.27 13.85
C THR A 74 -28.22 13.82 12.67
N GLU A 75 -27.75 14.94 12.13
CA GLU A 75 -28.23 15.46 10.86
C GLU A 75 -27.58 14.71 9.71
N ALA A 76 -28.35 14.30 8.72
CA ALA A 76 -27.86 13.67 7.51
C ALA A 76 -28.57 14.17 6.25
N TYR A 77 -27.86 14.18 5.15
CA TYR A 77 -28.40 14.32 3.82
C TYR A 77 -28.88 12.96 3.33
N VAL A 78 -30.19 12.81 3.13
CA VAL A 78 -30.78 11.59 2.58
C VAL A 78 -30.88 11.75 1.06
N LYS A 79 -30.31 10.78 0.38
CA LYS A 79 -30.37 10.67 -1.09
C LYS A 79 -31.14 9.42 -1.50
N GLU A 80 -31.82 9.51 -2.62
CA GLU A 80 -32.42 8.37 -3.31
C GLU A 80 -31.41 7.95 -4.39
N LEU A 81 -30.72 6.82 -4.18
CA LEU A 81 -29.66 6.31 -5.07
C LEU A 81 -29.86 4.81 -5.28
N ALA A 82 -29.73 4.37 -6.53
CA ALA A 82 -29.57 2.95 -6.84
C ALA A 82 -28.26 2.40 -6.25
N ASP A 83 -28.11 1.08 -6.18
CA ASP A 83 -26.96 0.42 -5.58
C ASP A 83 -25.64 0.83 -6.26
N GLU A 84 -25.64 0.89 -7.58
CA GLU A 84 -24.47 1.29 -8.36
C GLU A 84 -24.11 2.76 -8.18
N GLU A 85 -25.11 3.66 -8.15
CA GLU A 85 -24.91 5.08 -7.92
C GLU A 85 -24.35 5.34 -6.52
N ALA A 86 -24.89 4.65 -5.53
CA ALA A 86 -24.42 4.71 -4.13
C ALA A 86 -22.96 4.24 -4.02
N THR A 87 -22.62 3.14 -4.71
CA THR A 87 -21.25 2.63 -4.76
C THR A 87 -20.29 3.63 -5.37
N ILE A 88 -20.65 4.23 -6.52
CA ILE A 88 -19.82 5.23 -7.19
C ILE A 88 -19.62 6.45 -6.28
N GLU A 89 -20.69 6.98 -5.70
CA GLU A 89 -20.61 8.16 -4.82
C GLU A 89 -19.79 7.87 -3.56
N MET A 90 -19.96 6.69 -2.97
CA MET A 90 -19.16 6.27 -1.80
C MET A 90 -17.68 6.23 -2.13
N VAL A 91 -17.29 5.60 -3.25
CA VAL A 91 -15.89 5.55 -3.68
C VAL A 91 -15.35 6.95 -3.93
N ASP A 92 -16.05 7.76 -4.74
CA ASP A 92 -15.58 9.09 -5.10
C ASP A 92 -15.41 10.00 -3.90
N SER A 93 -16.31 9.94 -2.91
CA SER A 93 -16.20 10.73 -1.68
C SER A 93 -14.99 10.38 -0.79
N ASN A 94 -14.41 9.19 -0.96
CA ASN A 94 -13.30 8.71 -0.17
C ASN A 94 -11.94 8.76 -0.91
N MET A 95 -11.93 8.83 -2.24
CA MET A 95 -10.69 8.84 -3.03
C MET A 95 -9.80 10.09 -2.85
N TYR A 96 -10.33 11.14 -2.24
CA TYR A 96 -9.60 12.38 -1.95
C TYR A 96 -8.93 12.41 -0.57
N ARG A 97 -8.93 11.28 0.16
CA ARG A 97 -8.23 11.19 1.46
C ARG A 97 -6.72 11.25 1.25
N GLU A 98 -6.00 11.93 2.14
CA GLU A 98 -4.54 12.09 2.07
C GLU A 98 -3.78 10.77 2.12
N LYS A 99 -4.23 9.81 2.93
CA LYS A 99 -3.59 8.50 3.10
C LYS A 99 -4.61 7.39 2.84
N ILE A 100 -4.53 6.82 1.64
CA ILE A 100 -5.32 5.65 1.24
C ILE A 100 -4.33 4.51 0.97
N LEU A 101 -4.57 3.34 1.58
CA LEU A 101 -3.74 2.17 1.36
C LEU A 101 -3.88 1.65 -0.09
N PRO A 102 -2.84 1.05 -0.66
CA PRO A 102 -2.91 0.39 -1.96
C PRO A 102 -4.05 -0.64 -2.07
N SER A 103 -4.28 -1.43 -1.02
CA SER A 103 -5.40 -2.37 -0.94
C SER A 103 -6.76 -1.66 -0.98
N GLU A 104 -6.94 -0.60 -0.20
CA GLU A 104 -8.17 0.20 -0.20
C GLU A 104 -8.47 0.77 -1.59
N LYS A 105 -7.44 1.33 -2.26
CA LYS A 105 -7.56 1.80 -3.65
C LYS A 105 -7.94 0.66 -4.60
N ALA A 106 -7.34 -0.52 -4.43
CA ALA A 106 -7.59 -1.68 -5.28
C ALA A 106 -9.06 -2.11 -5.21
N PHE A 107 -9.59 -2.30 -4.00
CA PHE A 107 -10.98 -2.70 -3.80
C PHE A 107 -11.96 -1.59 -4.17
N ALA A 108 -11.68 -0.32 -3.85
CA ALA A 108 -12.49 0.82 -4.23
C ALA A 108 -12.63 0.96 -5.77
N TYR A 109 -11.51 0.90 -6.48
CA TYR A 109 -11.54 0.94 -7.95
C TYR A 109 -12.27 -0.26 -8.55
N LYS A 110 -12.11 -1.46 -7.96
CA LYS A 110 -12.84 -2.65 -8.41
C LYS A 110 -14.35 -2.46 -8.22
N MET A 111 -14.79 -2.05 -7.03
CA MET A 111 -16.20 -1.79 -6.75
C MET A 111 -16.80 -0.77 -7.72
N LYS A 112 -16.12 0.35 -7.93
CA LYS A 112 -16.56 1.37 -8.88
C LYS A 112 -16.65 0.85 -10.32
N TYR A 113 -15.64 0.09 -10.75
CA TYR A 113 -15.61 -0.51 -12.09
C TYR A 113 -16.77 -1.51 -12.28
N ASP A 114 -17.03 -2.36 -11.29
CA ASP A 114 -18.12 -3.34 -11.34
C ASP A 114 -19.48 -2.63 -11.34
N ALA A 115 -19.69 -1.59 -10.51
CA ALA A 115 -20.90 -0.78 -10.49
C ALA A 115 -21.19 -0.11 -11.85
N ILE A 116 -20.17 0.48 -12.48
CA ILE A 116 -20.33 1.11 -13.83
C ILE A 116 -20.73 0.07 -14.88
N LYS A 117 -20.16 -1.14 -14.83
CA LYS A 117 -20.52 -2.22 -15.75
C LYS A 117 -21.96 -2.66 -15.60
N HIS A 118 -22.48 -2.75 -14.38
CA HIS A 118 -23.84 -3.22 -14.10
C HIS A 118 -24.90 -2.20 -14.52
N GLN A 119 -24.60 -0.92 -14.63
CA GLN A 119 -25.54 0.11 -15.09
C GLN A 119 -26.00 -0.04 -16.54
N GLY A 120 -25.58 -1.11 -17.27
CA GLY A 120 -26.05 -1.39 -18.64
C GLY A 120 -25.73 -0.31 -19.67
N LYS A 121 -25.09 0.78 -19.26
CA LYS A 121 -24.49 1.73 -20.18
C LYS A 121 -23.40 0.98 -20.92
N LYS A 122 -23.55 0.76 -22.23
CA LYS A 122 -22.40 0.50 -23.09
C LYS A 122 -21.42 1.61 -22.74
N THR A 123 -20.50 1.32 -21.86
CA THR A 123 -19.36 2.17 -21.60
C THR A 123 -18.58 2.17 -22.91
N SER A 124 -18.96 3.10 -23.81
CA SER A 124 -17.95 3.60 -24.73
C SER A 124 -16.82 3.99 -23.81
N GLY A 125 -15.60 3.58 -24.11
CA GLY A 125 -14.43 3.84 -23.26
C GLY A 125 -14.25 5.30 -22.81
N HIS A 126 -15.19 6.18 -23.14
CA HIS A 126 -15.27 7.60 -22.86
C HIS A 126 -15.78 7.96 -21.46
N ASP A 127 -16.61 7.14 -20.79
CA ASP A 127 -17.09 7.43 -19.43
C ASP A 127 -16.11 6.92 -18.36
N VAL A 128 -15.31 5.91 -18.71
CA VAL A 128 -14.08 5.55 -18.00
C VAL A 128 -12.93 6.53 -18.36
N GLN A 129 -12.99 7.17 -19.52
CA GLN A 129 -12.04 8.17 -20.06
C GLN A 129 -12.10 9.54 -19.40
N LYS A 130 -13.07 9.85 -18.56
CA LYS A 130 -12.99 11.05 -17.69
C LYS A 130 -12.01 10.91 -16.54
N LEU A 131 -11.45 9.74 -16.34
CA LEU A 131 -10.24 9.53 -15.56
C LEU A 131 -9.09 9.63 -16.57
N ASP A 132 -8.33 10.73 -16.52
CA ASP A 132 -7.10 11.05 -17.25
C ASP A 132 -6.39 9.82 -17.86
N ASP A 133 -5.96 9.80 -19.14
CA ASP A 133 -5.38 8.64 -19.86
C ASP A 133 -4.23 7.93 -19.14
N LYS A 134 -3.46 8.66 -18.29
CA LYS A 134 -2.47 8.10 -17.39
C LYS A 134 -3.10 7.40 -16.17
N SER A 135 -4.29 7.81 -15.78
CA SER A 135 -5.08 7.28 -14.68
C SER A 135 -5.61 5.88 -14.96
N ASP A 136 -6.09 5.58 -16.17
CA ASP A 136 -6.71 4.29 -16.49
C ASP A 136 -5.74 3.11 -16.35
N ARG A 137 -4.49 3.27 -16.81
CA ARG A 137 -3.46 2.22 -16.63
C ARG A 137 -3.15 1.96 -15.16
N ASN A 138 -3.10 2.99 -14.34
CA ASN A 138 -2.85 2.85 -12.91
C ASN A 138 -4.06 2.24 -12.19
N ILE A 139 -5.29 2.62 -12.55
CA ILE A 139 -6.51 2.03 -12.01
C ILE A 139 -6.53 0.51 -12.27
N ARG A 140 -6.25 0.08 -13.48
CA ARG A 140 -6.17 -1.36 -13.83
C ARG A 140 -5.09 -2.09 -13.03
N ARG A 141 -3.95 -1.46 -12.76
CA ARG A 141 -2.90 -2.01 -11.89
C ARG A 141 -3.39 -2.19 -10.45
N TYR A 142 -4.07 -1.19 -9.88
CA TYR A 142 -4.66 -1.32 -8.56
C TYR A 142 -5.73 -2.43 -8.53
N ILE A 143 -6.66 -2.46 -9.49
CA ILE A 143 -7.66 -3.53 -9.57
C ILE A 143 -7.00 -4.92 -9.59
N ARG A 144 -5.87 -5.08 -10.28
CA ARG A 144 -5.12 -6.35 -10.30
C ARG A 144 -4.67 -6.81 -8.91
N LEU A 145 -4.37 -5.89 -7.99
CA LEU A 145 -3.95 -6.24 -6.63
C LEU A 145 -5.03 -7.04 -5.87
N THR A 146 -6.30 -6.91 -6.22
CA THR A 146 -7.39 -7.69 -5.59
C THR A 146 -7.26 -9.21 -5.83
N ASN A 147 -6.38 -9.63 -6.73
CA ASN A 147 -6.06 -11.04 -6.99
C ASN A 147 -4.87 -11.56 -6.16
N LEU A 148 -4.24 -10.73 -5.35
CA LEU A 148 -3.17 -11.18 -4.44
C LEU A 148 -3.76 -11.94 -3.25
N ILE A 149 -2.92 -12.79 -2.63
CA ILE A 149 -3.21 -13.31 -1.29
C ILE A 149 -3.02 -12.17 -0.27
N PRO A 150 -3.71 -12.24 0.89
CA PRO A 150 -3.66 -11.17 1.90
C PRO A 150 -2.23 -10.82 2.33
N GLU A 151 -1.37 -11.79 2.48
CA GLU A 151 0.01 -11.63 2.93
C GLU A 151 0.86 -10.80 1.94
N LEU A 152 0.73 -11.07 0.63
CA LEU A 152 1.42 -10.28 -0.40
C LEU A 152 0.80 -8.88 -0.53
N LEU A 153 -0.51 -8.75 -0.37
CA LEU A 153 -1.19 -7.47 -0.40
C LEU A 153 -0.77 -6.58 0.78
N GLN A 154 -0.56 -7.19 1.97
CA GLN A 154 -0.05 -6.48 3.15
C GLN A 154 1.35 -5.89 2.90
N LEU A 155 2.25 -6.61 2.21
CA LEU A 155 3.57 -6.08 1.85
C LEU A 155 3.48 -4.82 0.96
N VAL A 156 2.40 -4.70 0.18
CA VAL A 156 2.15 -3.50 -0.63
C VAL A 156 1.64 -2.35 0.25
N ASP A 157 0.74 -2.63 1.19
CA ASP A 157 0.23 -1.64 2.14
C ASP A 157 1.33 -1.14 3.09
N ASP A 158 2.25 -2.00 3.46
CA ASP A 158 3.41 -1.67 4.29
C ASP A 158 4.32 -0.61 3.63
N THR A 159 4.23 -0.39 2.32
CA THR A 159 4.92 0.75 1.67
C THR A 159 4.43 2.12 2.17
N VAL A 160 3.23 2.18 2.73
CA VAL A 160 2.60 3.39 3.28
C VAL A 160 2.62 3.38 4.81
N LEU A 161 2.48 2.19 5.42
CA LEU A 161 2.34 2.01 6.87
C LEU A 161 3.66 1.95 7.62
N LYS A 162 4.71 1.44 6.99
CA LYS A 162 6.00 1.14 7.65
C LYS A 162 7.16 1.92 7.05
N ASP A 163 8.22 2.08 7.84
CA ASP A 163 9.49 2.58 7.33
C ASP A 163 10.12 1.55 6.39
N LYS A 164 10.31 1.93 5.14
CA LYS A 164 10.90 1.09 4.08
C LYS A 164 12.33 0.64 4.34
N ARG A 165 13.00 1.25 5.33
CA ARG A 165 14.38 0.91 5.70
C ARG A 165 14.46 -0.28 6.65
N THR A 166 13.37 -0.53 7.38
CA THR A 166 13.35 -1.53 8.47
C THR A 166 12.32 -2.63 8.25
N ALA A 167 11.47 -2.52 7.23
CA ALA A 167 10.42 -3.48 6.97
C ALA A 167 10.44 -3.98 5.53
N LEU A 168 10.08 -5.25 5.36
CA LEU A 168 9.78 -5.81 4.05
C LEU A 168 8.60 -5.08 3.43
N THR A 169 8.82 -4.49 2.26
CA THR A 169 7.77 -3.79 1.52
C THR A 169 7.87 -4.15 0.04
N MET A 170 6.73 -4.24 -0.63
CA MET A 170 6.68 -4.57 -2.06
C MET A 170 6.01 -3.46 -2.86
N GLY A 171 6.68 -2.97 -3.90
CA GLY A 171 6.15 -1.93 -4.78
C GLY A 171 4.97 -2.40 -5.63
N LEU A 172 4.20 -1.44 -6.16
CA LEU A 172 3.01 -1.72 -6.98
C LEU A 172 3.32 -2.59 -8.21
N LEU A 173 4.42 -2.33 -8.93
CA LEU A 173 4.70 -3.05 -10.18
C LEU A 173 5.06 -4.53 -9.97
N PRO A 174 5.95 -4.91 -9.03
CA PRO A 174 6.14 -6.32 -8.69
C PRO A 174 4.83 -6.99 -8.24
N ALA A 175 4.05 -6.35 -7.40
CA ALA A 175 2.77 -6.86 -6.91
C ALA A 175 1.78 -7.16 -8.05
N VAL A 176 1.70 -6.29 -9.05
CA VAL A 176 0.88 -6.51 -10.25
C VAL A 176 1.34 -7.75 -11.02
N GLU A 177 2.65 -7.96 -11.19
CA GLU A 177 3.14 -9.17 -11.86
C GLU A 177 2.80 -10.44 -11.07
N LEU A 178 2.98 -10.43 -9.74
CA LEU A 178 2.63 -11.57 -8.89
C LEU A 178 1.12 -11.84 -8.84
N SER A 179 0.27 -10.86 -9.09
CA SER A 179 -1.18 -11.04 -9.14
C SER A 179 -1.66 -11.91 -10.32
N TYR A 180 -0.79 -12.26 -11.24
CA TYR A 180 -1.08 -13.20 -12.34
C TYR A 180 -0.81 -14.66 -11.98
N LEU A 181 -0.08 -14.93 -10.90
CA LEU A 181 0.18 -16.26 -10.37
C LEU A 181 -1.08 -16.82 -9.73
N ASN A 182 -1.22 -18.15 -9.71
CA ASN A 182 -2.28 -18.79 -8.93
C ASN A 182 -2.00 -18.68 -7.40
N LYS A 183 -2.98 -19.02 -6.57
CA LYS A 183 -2.88 -18.80 -5.12
C LYS A 183 -1.78 -19.64 -4.46
N GLU A 184 -1.55 -20.87 -4.93
CA GLU A 184 -0.51 -21.74 -4.38
C GLU A 184 0.88 -21.21 -4.76
N GLU A 185 1.07 -20.77 -5.99
CA GLU A 185 2.32 -20.13 -6.43
C GLU A 185 2.59 -18.82 -5.67
N GLN A 186 1.56 -18.03 -5.42
CA GLN A 186 1.70 -16.82 -4.60
C GLN A 186 2.16 -17.15 -3.18
N LYS A 187 1.68 -18.25 -2.59
CA LYS A 187 2.15 -18.72 -1.27
C LYS A 187 3.62 -19.13 -1.31
N LEU A 188 4.05 -19.85 -2.35
CA LEU A 188 5.47 -20.19 -2.53
C LEU A 188 6.35 -18.94 -2.63
N VAL A 189 5.92 -17.93 -3.40
CA VAL A 189 6.62 -16.65 -3.48
C VAL A 189 6.66 -15.94 -2.13
N TYR A 190 5.56 -15.92 -1.38
CA TYR A 190 5.54 -15.31 -0.05
C TYR A 190 6.48 -16.05 0.93
N MET A 191 6.51 -17.38 0.89
CA MET A 191 7.46 -18.18 1.68
C MET A 191 8.92 -17.82 1.34
N GLY A 192 9.26 -17.72 0.04
CA GLY A 192 10.59 -17.30 -0.38
C GLY A 192 10.95 -15.88 0.09
N ILE A 193 10.00 -14.93 -0.02
CA ILE A 193 10.18 -13.55 0.47
C ILE A 193 10.50 -13.53 1.99
N THR A 194 9.77 -14.33 2.78
CA THR A 194 9.96 -14.37 4.23
C THR A 194 11.22 -15.14 4.63
N TYR A 195 11.61 -16.16 3.87
CA TYR A 195 12.81 -16.94 4.12
C TYR A 195 14.09 -16.15 3.80
N GLU A 196 14.12 -15.47 2.67
CA GLU A 196 15.27 -14.69 2.21
C GLU A 196 15.32 -13.24 2.77
N ASP A 197 14.27 -12.79 3.45
CA ASP A 197 14.09 -11.39 3.88
C ASP A 197 14.22 -10.40 2.69
N LEU A 198 13.77 -10.81 1.50
CA LEU A 198 13.91 -10.07 0.25
C LEU A 198 12.58 -9.99 -0.52
N THR A 199 12.19 -8.80 -0.94
CA THR A 199 11.05 -8.63 -1.86
C THR A 199 11.51 -8.54 -3.32
N PRO A 200 10.76 -9.11 -4.28
CA PRO A 200 11.17 -9.11 -5.68
C PRO A 200 11.18 -7.71 -6.28
N SER A 201 12.16 -7.42 -7.11
CA SER A 201 12.14 -6.31 -8.06
C SER A 201 11.11 -6.58 -9.15
N HIS A 202 10.75 -5.54 -9.93
CA HIS A 202 9.84 -5.69 -11.07
C HIS A 202 10.35 -6.72 -12.11
N GLY A 203 11.68 -6.74 -12.35
CA GLY A 203 12.31 -7.70 -13.26
C GLY A 203 12.20 -9.14 -12.74
N GLN A 204 12.46 -9.36 -11.45
CA GLN A 204 12.33 -10.67 -10.79
C GLN A 204 10.87 -11.13 -10.77
N ALA A 205 9.90 -10.26 -10.46
CA ALA A 205 8.49 -10.59 -10.50
C ALA A 205 8.01 -10.99 -11.92
N LYS A 206 8.54 -10.37 -12.98
CA LYS A 206 8.30 -10.81 -14.36
C LYS A 206 8.87 -12.20 -14.66
N GLN A 207 10.06 -12.53 -14.13
CA GLN A 207 10.66 -13.87 -14.29
C GLN A 207 9.78 -14.91 -13.56
N LEU A 208 9.34 -14.64 -12.34
CA LEU A 208 8.42 -15.51 -11.60
C LEU A 208 7.12 -15.74 -12.39
N ARG A 209 6.51 -14.69 -12.94
CA ARG A 209 5.33 -14.81 -13.79
C ARG A 209 5.60 -15.66 -15.05
N LYS A 210 6.76 -15.53 -15.66
CA LYS A 210 7.14 -16.36 -16.80
C LYS A 210 7.23 -17.84 -16.42
N LEU A 211 7.88 -18.17 -15.30
CA LEU A 211 7.96 -19.53 -14.79
C LEU A 211 6.57 -20.08 -14.44
N SER A 212 5.68 -19.27 -13.86
CA SER A 212 4.29 -19.65 -13.61
C SER A 212 3.56 -20.03 -14.90
N ASN A 213 3.68 -19.23 -15.97
CA ASN A 213 3.08 -19.54 -17.27
C ASN A 213 3.64 -20.83 -17.91
N GLU A 214 4.88 -21.21 -17.56
CA GLU A 214 5.52 -22.45 -18.01
C GLU A 214 5.24 -23.63 -17.07
N GLY A 215 4.53 -23.43 -15.96
CA GLY A 215 4.26 -24.45 -14.93
C GLY A 215 5.52 -24.93 -14.21
N LYS A 216 6.56 -24.08 -14.12
CA LYS A 216 7.88 -24.44 -13.57
C LYS A 216 8.21 -23.72 -12.25
N ILE A 217 7.22 -23.10 -11.60
CA ILE A 217 7.47 -22.40 -10.35
C ILE A 217 7.60 -23.41 -9.20
N THR A 218 8.73 -23.38 -8.52
CA THR A 218 9.04 -24.16 -7.33
C THR A 218 9.64 -23.25 -6.27
N PHE A 219 9.75 -23.73 -5.01
CA PHE A 219 10.40 -22.94 -3.96
C PHE A 219 11.85 -22.61 -4.35
N ASP A 220 12.63 -23.57 -4.82
CA ASP A 220 14.03 -23.38 -5.22
C ASP A 220 14.16 -22.34 -6.36
N SER A 221 13.24 -22.35 -7.33
CA SER A 221 13.25 -21.38 -8.43
C SER A 221 12.88 -19.95 -7.94
N VAL A 222 12.04 -19.85 -6.91
CA VAL A 222 11.72 -18.57 -6.27
C VAL A 222 12.95 -18.03 -5.54
N GLU A 223 13.59 -18.88 -4.71
CA GLU A 223 14.81 -18.55 -3.96
C GLU A 223 15.92 -18.09 -4.93
N GLU A 224 16.22 -18.88 -5.96
CA GLU A 224 17.23 -18.54 -6.97
C GLU A 224 16.96 -17.17 -7.62
N ILE A 225 15.69 -16.83 -7.92
CA ILE A 225 15.34 -15.54 -8.53
C ILE A 225 15.47 -14.41 -7.52
N LEU A 226 15.06 -14.59 -6.26
CA LEU A 226 15.11 -13.55 -5.23
C LEU A 226 16.56 -13.22 -4.85
N CYS A 227 17.44 -14.22 -4.76
CA CYS A 227 18.84 -14.06 -4.42
C CYS A 227 19.69 -13.49 -5.57
N LYS A 228 19.24 -13.54 -6.84
CA LYS A 228 19.96 -12.89 -7.94
C LYS A 228 20.04 -11.39 -7.71
N SER A 229 21.25 -10.82 -7.87
CA SER A 229 21.49 -9.39 -7.74
C SER A 229 20.51 -8.60 -8.63
N LYS A 230 19.86 -7.60 -8.07
CA LYS A 230 18.94 -6.72 -8.80
C LYS A 230 19.75 -5.95 -9.84
N GLY A 231 19.51 -6.17 -11.12
CA GLY A 231 20.33 -5.72 -12.24
C GLY A 231 20.65 -4.20 -12.35
N ASN A 232 20.18 -3.38 -11.42
CA ASN A 232 20.52 -1.96 -11.27
C ASN A 232 21.12 -1.61 -9.90
N GLN A 233 21.37 -2.59 -9.05
CA GLN A 233 22.12 -2.41 -7.81
C GLN A 233 23.50 -3.00 -8.04
N GLN A 234 24.49 -2.14 -8.24
CA GLN A 234 25.88 -2.48 -7.90
C GLN A 234 25.83 -3.02 -6.47
N GLU A 235 26.50 -4.14 -6.21
CA GLU A 235 26.65 -4.68 -4.86
C GLU A 235 27.11 -3.56 -3.96
N GLN A 236 26.20 -3.06 -3.12
CA GLN A 236 26.52 -2.02 -2.16
C GLN A 236 26.69 -2.73 -0.81
N ILE A 237 27.94 -2.86 -0.41
CA ILE A 237 28.24 -3.24 0.98
C ILE A 237 27.85 -2.02 1.84
N SER A 238 26.80 -2.15 2.62
CA SER A 238 26.39 -1.10 3.56
C SER A 238 26.96 -1.39 4.95
N PHE A 239 27.65 -0.43 5.50
CA PHE A 239 28.14 -0.51 6.87
C PHE A 239 27.24 0.32 7.79
N ASN A 240 27.09 -0.16 9.06
CA ASN A 240 26.39 0.63 10.08
C ASN A 240 27.12 1.95 10.28
N LYS A 241 26.43 3.05 10.03
CA LYS A 241 26.98 4.42 10.07
C LYS A 241 27.66 4.72 11.42
N GLU A 242 27.00 4.37 12.53
CA GLU A 242 27.51 4.64 13.88
C GLU A 242 28.81 3.87 14.19
N ARG A 243 28.98 2.67 13.63
CA ARG A 243 30.21 1.89 13.79
C ARG A 243 31.37 2.48 12.97
N ILE A 244 31.09 2.94 11.76
CA ILE A 244 32.09 3.59 10.92
C ILE A 244 32.49 4.96 11.48
N GLU A 245 31.53 5.76 11.96
CA GLU A 245 31.79 7.06 12.57
C GLU A 245 32.70 6.99 13.81
N LYS A 246 32.65 5.86 14.58
CA LYS A 246 33.53 5.64 15.74
C LYS A 246 35.00 5.41 15.38
N VAL A 247 35.30 4.93 14.18
CA VAL A 247 36.66 4.62 13.74
C VAL A 247 37.21 5.64 12.75
N LEU A 248 36.36 6.51 12.19
CA LEU A 248 36.80 7.58 11.34
C LEU A 248 37.33 8.78 12.13
N PRO A 249 38.40 9.44 11.67
CA PRO A 249 38.83 10.72 12.23
C PRO A 249 37.69 11.75 12.22
N THR A 250 37.53 12.47 13.33
CA THR A 250 36.44 13.46 13.52
C THR A 250 36.43 14.56 12.46
N GLU A 251 37.57 14.85 11.87
CA GLU A 251 37.74 15.85 10.81
C GLU A 251 37.10 15.39 9.49
N LEU A 252 37.03 14.09 9.25
CA LEU A 252 36.42 13.49 8.06
C LEU A 252 34.89 13.49 8.12
N LEU A 253 34.31 13.44 9.31
CA LEU A 253 32.84 13.44 9.49
C LEU A 253 32.19 14.74 8.97
N LYS A 254 32.99 15.81 8.78
CA LYS A 254 32.55 17.09 8.22
C LYS A 254 32.69 17.18 6.70
N ARG A 255 33.27 16.16 6.07
CA ARG A 255 33.47 16.12 4.60
C ARG A 255 32.27 15.46 3.90
N ASP A 256 32.18 15.67 2.58
CA ASP A 256 31.16 15.03 1.77
C ASP A 256 31.35 13.51 1.67
N LYS A 257 30.27 12.80 1.33
CA LYS A 257 30.23 11.33 1.25
C LYS A 257 31.31 10.77 0.30
N ARG A 258 31.60 11.44 -0.79
CA ARG A 258 32.53 10.99 -1.82
C ARG A 258 33.98 11.05 -1.31
N TYR A 259 34.29 12.06 -0.53
CA TYR A 259 35.60 12.19 0.11
C TYR A 259 35.84 11.12 1.18
N ILE A 260 34.82 10.84 2.00
CA ILE A 260 34.88 9.79 3.02
C ILE A 260 35.07 8.41 2.35
N GLU A 261 34.35 8.13 1.27
CA GLU A 261 34.46 6.89 0.48
C GLU A 261 35.88 6.70 -0.07
N GLN A 262 36.45 7.72 -0.69
CA GLN A 262 37.84 7.69 -1.20
C GLN A 262 38.86 7.48 -0.09
N TYR A 263 38.66 8.10 1.06
CA TYR A 263 39.53 7.90 2.22
C TYR A 263 39.47 6.46 2.73
N ILE A 264 38.30 5.88 2.85
CA ILE A 264 38.12 4.48 3.30
C ILE A 264 38.80 3.53 2.30
N ILE A 265 38.60 3.70 1.00
CA ILE A 265 39.25 2.90 -0.04
C ILE A 265 40.76 2.96 0.12
N LYS A 266 41.33 4.15 0.22
CA LYS A 266 42.79 4.33 0.37
C LYS A 266 43.32 3.73 1.68
N ALA A 267 42.55 3.78 2.78
CA ALA A 267 42.92 3.15 4.04
C ALA A 267 42.96 1.62 3.93
N ILE A 268 41.99 1.03 3.23
CA ILE A 268 41.93 -0.42 2.98
C ILE A 268 43.09 -0.85 2.05
N GLU A 269 43.40 -0.09 1.02
CA GLU A 269 44.53 -0.35 0.12
C GLU A 269 45.85 -0.34 0.89
N ASN A 270 46.07 0.67 1.74
CA ASN A 270 47.27 0.76 2.57
C ASN A 270 47.39 -0.40 3.57
N TYR A 271 46.24 -0.80 4.18
CA TYR A 271 46.22 -1.95 5.08
C TYR A 271 46.57 -3.24 4.37
N LYS A 272 46.01 -3.47 3.18
CA LYS A 272 46.32 -4.64 2.33
C LYS A 272 47.80 -4.68 1.95
N GLN A 273 48.39 -3.53 1.60
CA GLN A 273 49.84 -3.44 1.29
C GLN A 273 50.72 -3.82 2.50
N GLN A 274 50.34 -3.37 3.68
CA GLN A 274 51.06 -3.71 4.95
C GLN A 274 50.93 -5.19 5.32
N GLU A 275 49.79 -5.84 5.05
CA GLU A 275 49.63 -7.28 5.26
C GLU A 275 50.48 -8.09 4.30
N ILE A 276 50.57 -7.70 3.03
CA ILE A 276 51.46 -8.31 2.03
C ILE A 276 52.94 -8.20 2.49
N GLU A 277 53.36 -7.02 2.96
CA GLU A 277 54.71 -6.78 3.46
C GLU A 277 55.04 -7.59 4.74
N ARG A 278 54.01 -7.94 5.55
CA ARG A 278 54.15 -8.76 6.76
C ARG A 278 54.16 -10.25 6.50
N GLY A 279 53.82 -10.67 5.26
CA GLY A 279 53.75 -12.10 4.89
C GLY A 279 52.44 -12.79 5.32
N ASP A 280 51.46 -12.07 5.84
CA ASP A 280 50.14 -12.58 6.22
C ASP A 280 49.24 -12.62 4.94
N VAL A 281 49.51 -13.60 4.07
CA VAL A 281 48.65 -13.86 2.92
C VAL A 281 47.43 -14.64 3.42
N TYR A 282 46.29 -13.98 3.57
CA TYR A 282 45.01 -14.70 3.66
C TYR A 282 44.69 -15.27 2.29
N ASP A 283 44.76 -16.60 2.18
CA ASP A 283 44.24 -17.37 1.04
C ASP A 283 42.72 -17.18 1.01
N LEU A 284 42.24 -16.30 0.12
CA LEU A 284 40.80 -16.01 -0.09
C LEU A 284 40.16 -16.95 -1.14
N ASP A 285 40.72 -18.15 -1.30
CA ASP A 285 40.13 -19.22 -2.09
C ASP A 285 39.48 -20.28 -1.17
N MET A 286 38.28 -19.99 -0.65
CA MET A 286 37.26 -20.95 -0.24
C MET A 286 35.86 -20.42 -0.58
#